data_3cfed947af968812f8461ace3d4996df
#
_entry.id   3cfed947af968812f8461ace3d4996df
#
_cell.length_a   1.000
_cell.length_b   1.000
_cell.length_c   1.000
_cell.angle_alpha   90.00
_cell.angle_beta   90.00
_cell.angle_gamma   90.00
#
_symmetry.space_group_name_H-M   'P 1'
#
loop_
_entity.id
_entity.type
_entity.pdbx_description
1 polymer ?
#
loop_
_entity_poly.entity_id
_entity_poly.type
_entity_poly.pdbx_seq_one_letter_code
_entity_poly.pdbx_strand_id
1 'polypeptide(L)'
;TLVTADIATIKLFIQEHKEVVLKPLDGMGGSSVFRSRPDDPNLGVILETLSELGNRTIMIQKFIPKISAGDKRVLVIDGEPVPYSLARIPQGSDHRGNLAAGGRGEAMVLTDREREISNALGQELSAKGLLLVGLDIIGDYLTEINVTSPTCMREIQDQTGFDVPKMFIDSIEKHIGEKE
;
A
#
# COMPACT_ATOMS: atom_id res chain seq x y z
N THR A 1 -9.44 9.70 1.61
CA THR A 1 -9.65 8.69 0.56
C THR A 1 -11.10 8.69 0.12
N LEU A 2 -11.32 8.59 -1.19
CA LEU A 2 -12.63 8.46 -1.83
C LEU A 2 -12.55 7.27 -2.81
N VAL A 3 -13.61 6.46 -2.87
CA VAL A 3 -13.72 5.33 -3.80
C VAL A 3 -15.06 5.45 -4.50
N THR A 4 -15.05 5.74 -5.81
CA THR A 4 -16.26 5.97 -6.61
C THR A 4 -15.97 5.89 -8.11
N ALA A 5 -17.01 5.75 -8.92
CA ALA A 5 -17.00 5.92 -10.38
C ALA A 5 -17.57 7.30 -10.80
N ASP A 6 -18.20 8.03 -9.88
CA ASP A 6 -18.84 9.31 -10.19
C ASP A 6 -17.83 10.43 -10.38
N ILE A 7 -17.66 10.85 -11.64
CA ILE A 7 -16.69 11.87 -12.06
C ILE A 7 -16.96 13.23 -11.40
N ALA A 8 -18.20 13.60 -11.13
CA ALA A 8 -18.53 14.87 -10.50
C ALA A 8 -18.02 14.88 -9.06
N THR A 9 -18.28 13.84 -8.29
CA THR A 9 -17.78 13.66 -6.92
C THR A 9 -16.27 13.62 -6.87
N ILE A 10 -15.61 12.95 -7.84
CA ILE A 10 -14.13 12.93 -7.94
C ILE A 10 -13.58 14.34 -8.12
N LYS A 11 -14.14 15.13 -9.03
CA LYS A 11 -13.69 16.52 -9.27
C LYS A 11 -13.86 17.40 -8.03
N LEU A 12 -14.94 17.24 -7.27
CA LEU A 12 -15.14 17.96 -5.99
C LEU A 12 -14.06 17.60 -4.98
N PHE A 13 -13.73 16.31 -4.83
CA PHE A 13 -12.66 15.84 -3.96
C PHE A 13 -11.30 16.44 -4.34
N ILE A 14 -11.00 16.49 -5.65
CA ILE A 14 -9.75 17.10 -6.16
C ILE A 14 -9.71 18.61 -5.86
N GLN A 15 -10.83 19.30 -6.04
CA GLN A 15 -10.93 20.73 -5.71
C GLN A 15 -10.70 21.00 -4.22
N GLU A 16 -11.23 20.16 -3.33
CA GLU A 16 -11.05 20.27 -1.88
C GLU A 16 -9.60 20.03 -1.47
N HIS A 17 -9.01 18.93 -1.92
CA HIS A 17 -7.70 18.48 -1.43
C HIS A 17 -6.51 19.03 -2.22
N LYS A 18 -6.74 19.70 -3.36
CA LYS A 18 -5.77 20.38 -4.23
C LYS A 18 -4.76 19.46 -4.91
N GLU A 19 -4.22 18.48 -4.22
CA GLU A 19 -3.26 17.53 -4.77
C GLU A 19 -3.64 16.12 -4.34
N VAL A 20 -3.80 15.23 -5.32
CA VAL A 20 -4.33 13.89 -5.12
C VAL A 20 -3.53 12.84 -5.88
N VAL A 21 -3.69 11.59 -5.45
CA VAL A 21 -3.28 10.40 -6.20
C VAL A 21 -4.54 9.68 -6.65
N LEU A 22 -4.59 9.35 -7.94
CA LEU A 22 -5.65 8.55 -8.56
C LEU A 22 -5.07 7.20 -8.94
N LYS A 23 -5.78 6.12 -8.63
CA LYS A 23 -5.32 4.75 -8.93
C LYS A 23 -6.50 3.79 -9.10
N PRO A 24 -6.35 2.70 -9.88
CA PRO A 24 -7.31 1.61 -9.90
C PRO A 24 -7.30 0.87 -8.55
N LEU A 25 -8.39 0.14 -8.25
CA LEU A 25 -8.48 -0.66 -7.02
C LEU A 25 -7.70 -1.99 -7.11
N ASP A 26 -7.49 -2.50 -8.30
CA ASP A 26 -6.92 -3.82 -8.61
C ASP A 26 -5.56 -3.72 -9.32
N GLY A 27 -4.93 -2.55 -9.29
CA GLY A 27 -3.59 -2.33 -9.85
C GLY A 27 -2.49 -2.96 -9.00
N MET A 28 -1.32 -3.20 -9.60
CA MET A 28 -0.13 -3.67 -8.92
C MET A 28 1.14 -2.95 -9.40
N GLY A 29 2.19 -2.95 -8.57
CA GLY A 29 3.51 -2.43 -8.95
C GLY A 29 3.58 -0.94 -9.27
N GLY A 30 2.58 -0.15 -8.87
CA GLY A 30 2.49 1.28 -9.17
C GLY A 30 1.98 1.58 -10.58
N SER A 31 1.44 0.60 -11.30
CA SER A 31 0.84 0.80 -12.61
C SER A 31 -0.42 1.66 -12.51
N SER A 32 -0.57 2.60 -13.46
CA SER A 32 -1.73 3.50 -13.54
C SER A 32 -1.96 4.35 -12.29
N VAL A 33 -0.90 4.68 -11.55
CA VAL A 33 -0.94 5.62 -10.43
C VAL A 33 -0.58 7.02 -10.94
N PHE A 34 -1.52 7.95 -10.80
CA PHE A 34 -1.35 9.33 -11.26
C PHE A 34 -1.41 10.29 -10.09
N ARG A 35 -0.44 11.20 -10.01
CA ARG A 35 -0.52 12.38 -9.17
C ARG A 35 -1.09 13.52 -10.01
N SER A 36 -2.13 14.21 -9.52
CA SER A 36 -2.82 15.24 -10.28
C SER A 36 -3.33 16.37 -9.38
N ARG A 37 -3.75 17.47 -10.03
CA ARG A 37 -4.26 18.69 -9.41
C ARG A 37 -5.46 19.22 -10.21
N PRO A 38 -6.23 20.20 -9.64
CA PRO A 38 -7.39 20.77 -10.35
C PRO A 38 -7.08 21.40 -11.71
N ASP A 39 -5.87 21.94 -11.84
CA ASP A 39 -5.37 22.64 -13.03
C ASP A 39 -4.55 21.74 -13.97
N ASP A 40 -4.50 20.43 -13.72
CA ASP A 40 -3.78 19.49 -14.58
C ASP A 40 -4.48 19.38 -15.96
N PRO A 41 -3.80 19.72 -17.06
CA PRO A 41 -4.40 19.67 -18.40
C PRO A 41 -4.79 18.24 -18.81
N ASN A 42 -4.20 17.23 -18.19
CA ASN A 42 -4.49 15.80 -18.48
C ASN A 42 -5.56 15.21 -17.56
N LEU A 43 -6.07 15.96 -16.57
CA LEU A 43 -7.01 15.43 -15.58
C LEU A 43 -8.22 14.77 -16.23
N GLY A 44 -8.79 15.35 -17.30
CA GLY A 44 -9.92 14.78 -18.01
C GLY A 44 -9.61 13.39 -18.54
N VAL A 45 -8.52 13.28 -19.30
CA VAL A 45 -8.07 12.00 -19.90
C VAL A 45 -7.71 10.96 -18.84
N ILE A 46 -7.07 11.37 -17.73
CA ILE A 46 -6.76 10.48 -16.61
C ILE A 46 -8.04 9.89 -16.03
N LEU A 47 -9.05 10.73 -15.77
CA LEU A 47 -10.32 10.27 -15.23
C LEU A 47 -11.07 9.34 -16.21
N GLU A 48 -11.15 9.70 -17.47
CA GLU A 48 -11.77 8.86 -18.51
C GLU A 48 -11.10 7.48 -18.60
N THR A 49 -9.77 7.47 -18.63
CA THR A 49 -8.98 6.24 -18.75
C THR A 49 -9.13 5.33 -17.52
N LEU A 50 -8.95 5.89 -16.33
CA LEU A 50 -8.99 5.10 -15.09
C LEU A 50 -10.39 4.60 -14.75
N SER A 51 -11.41 5.45 -14.96
CA SER A 51 -12.80 5.10 -14.66
C SER A 51 -13.53 4.42 -15.80
N GLU A 52 -12.87 4.17 -16.95
CA GLU A 52 -13.52 3.64 -18.16
C GLU A 52 -14.80 4.43 -18.47
N LEU A 53 -14.65 5.76 -18.58
CA LEU A 53 -15.74 6.71 -18.81
C LEU A 53 -16.84 6.66 -17.74
N GLY A 54 -16.47 6.41 -16.48
CA GLY A 54 -17.39 6.36 -15.34
C GLY A 54 -18.01 4.98 -15.08
N ASN A 55 -17.58 3.94 -15.81
CA ASN A 55 -18.08 2.58 -15.65
C ASN A 55 -17.27 1.76 -14.62
N ARG A 56 -16.09 2.24 -14.22
CA ARG A 56 -15.21 1.57 -13.28
C ARG A 56 -14.95 2.44 -12.06
N THR A 57 -15.11 1.83 -10.88
CA THR A 57 -14.76 2.48 -9.61
C THR A 57 -13.24 2.62 -9.49
N ILE A 58 -12.80 3.81 -9.10
CA ILE A 58 -11.39 4.13 -8.87
C ILE A 58 -11.20 4.68 -7.45
N MET A 59 -9.95 4.66 -6.97
CA MET A 59 -9.56 5.25 -5.68
C MET A 59 -8.87 6.59 -5.90
N ILE A 60 -9.28 7.58 -5.12
CA ILE A 60 -8.65 8.90 -5.08
C ILE A 60 -8.22 9.16 -3.64
N GLN A 61 -6.96 9.52 -3.45
CA GLN A 61 -6.38 9.81 -2.14
C GLN A 61 -5.74 11.19 -2.14
N LYS A 62 -5.83 11.92 -1.04
CA LYS A 62 -5.02 13.13 -0.85
C LYS A 62 -3.55 12.74 -0.96
N PHE A 63 -2.78 13.52 -1.71
CA PHE A 63 -1.34 13.31 -1.84
C PHE A 63 -0.65 13.51 -0.48
N ILE A 64 0.27 12.61 -0.15
CA ILE A 64 1.03 12.64 1.10
C ILE A 64 2.48 12.99 0.78
N PRO A 65 2.96 14.22 1.06
CA PRO A 65 4.32 14.64 0.72
C PRO A 65 5.42 13.79 1.36
N LYS A 66 5.13 13.13 2.51
CA LYS A 66 6.07 12.23 3.19
C LYS A 66 6.49 11.01 2.34
N ILE A 67 5.91 10.80 1.14
CA ILE A 67 6.36 9.77 0.19
C ILE A 67 7.85 9.88 -0.15
N SER A 68 8.42 11.07 -0.08
CA SER A 68 9.86 11.27 -0.28
C SER A 68 10.74 10.52 0.72
N ALA A 69 10.22 10.21 1.90
CA ALA A 69 10.87 9.37 2.91
C ALA A 69 10.57 7.86 2.74
N GLY A 70 9.84 7.51 1.70
CA GLY A 70 9.48 6.16 1.35
C GLY A 70 8.01 5.81 1.63
N ASP A 71 7.51 4.90 0.80
CA ASP A 71 6.29 4.14 1.01
C ASP A 71 6.68 2.85 1.73
N LYS A 72 6.25 2.69 2.99
CA LYS A 72 6.71 1.61 3.84
C LYS A 72 5.78 0.40 3.77
N ARG A 73 6.33 -0.73 3.30
CA ARG A 73 5.66 -2.03 3.36
C ARG A 73 5.86 -2.65 4.73
N VAL A 74 4.77 -2.81 5.48
CA VAL A 74 4.72 -3.64 6.70
C VAL A 74 4.06 -4.96 6.35
N LEU A 75 4.72 -6.07 6.64
CA LEU A 75 4.12 -7.40 6.51
C LEU A 75 3.42 -7.79 7.81
N VAL A 76 2.21 -8.30 7.69
CA VAL A 76 1.42 -8.84 8.79
C VAL A 76 1.17 -10.32 8.51
N ILE A 77 1.54 -11.18 9.45
CA ILE A 77 1.45 -12.62 9.33
C ILE A 77 0.59 -13.14 10.47
N ASP A 78 -0.52 -13.79 10.15
CA ASP A 78 -1.51 -14.31 11.11
C ASP A 78 -1.90 -13.27 12.18
N GLY A 79 -2.11 -12.03 11.74
CA GLY A 79 -2.48 -10.91 12.61
C GLY A 79 -1.30 -10.20 13.29
N GLU A 80 -0.10 -10.77 13.25
CA GLU A 80 1.08 -10.22 13.92
C GLU A 80 1.97 -9.46 12.92
N PRO A 81 2.33 -8.20 13.16
CA PRO A 81 3.24 -7.47 12.30
C PRO A 81 4.68 -7.98 12.43
N VAL A 82 5.35 -8.15 11.29
CA VAL A 82 6.81 -8.31 11.26
C VAL A 82 7.46 -7.07 11.91
N PRO A 83 8.47 -7.22 12.79
CA PRO A 83 9.03 -6.09 13.55
C PRO A 83 9.75 -5.03 12.70
N TYR A 84 9.87 -5.28 11.40
CA TYR A 84 10.51 -4.39 10.43
C TYR A 84 9.57 -4.07 9.27
N SER A 85 9.66 -2.83 8.76
CA SER A 85 9.08 -2.42 7.48
C SER A 85 10.17 -2.32 6.43
N LEU A 86 9.79 -2.39 5.15
CA LEU A 86 10.67 -2.00 4.04
C LEU A 86 10.24 -0.65 3.49
N ALA A 87 11.01 0.40 3.74
CA ALA A 87 10.83 1.70 3.10
C ALA A 87 11.25 1.59 1.63
N ARG A 88 10.30 1.80 0.72
CA ARG A 88 10.50 1.81 -0.72
C ARG A 88 10.62 3.26 -1.16
N ILE A 89 11.85 3.73 -1.31
CA ILE A 89 12.18 5.14 -1.53
C ILE A 89 12.21 5.42 -3.03
N PRO A 90 11.37 6.36 -3.52
CA PRO A 90 11.40 6.78 -4.92
C PRO A 90 12.77 7.23 -5.37
N GLN A 91 13.11 7.00 -6.63
CA GLN A 91 14.39 7.38 -7.22
C GLN A 91 14.17 8.34 -8.39
N GLY A 92 15.04 9.34 -8.50
CA GLY A 92 15.00 10.32 -9.59
C GLY A 92 13.74 11.20 -9.54
N SER A 93 13.06 11.34 -10.67
CA SER A 93 11.83 12.14 -10.82
C SER A 93 10.53 11.32 -10.66
N ASP A 94 10.62 10.01 -10.50
CA ASP A 94 9.46 9.16 -10.27
C ASP A 94 8.97 9.31 -8.83
N HIS A 95 7.68 9.41 -8.64
CA HIS A 95 7.06 9.53 -7.32
C HIS A 95 6.63 8.16 -6.74
N ARG A 96 6.81 7.08 -7.50
CA ARG A 96 6.45 5.73 -7.06
C ARG A 96 7.61 5.10 -6.29
N GLY A 97 7.34 4.65 -5.07
CA GLY A 97 8.30 3.93 -4.24
C GLY A 97 8.44 2.44 -4.58
N ASN A 98 7.53 1.88 -5.39
CA ASN A 98 7.50 0.45 -5.69
C ASN A 98 8.85 -0.05 -6.24
N LEU A 99 9.37 -1.16 -5.70
CA LEU A 99 10.63 -1.76 -6.16
C LEU A 99 10.59 -2.10 -7.65
N ALA A 100 9.44 -2.58 -8.15
CA ALA A 100 9.22 -2.86 -9.55
C ALA A 100 9.33 -1.61 -10.45
N ALA A 101 9.12 -0.42 -9.89
CA ALA A 101 9.30 0.86 -10.57
C ALA A 101 10.71 1.46 -10.37
N GLY A 102 11.65 0.72 -9.78
CA GLY A 102 13.02 1.14 -9.56
C GLY A 102 13.27 1.84 -8.21
N GLY A 103 12.33 1.76 -7.27
CA GLY A 103 12.52 2.23 -5.90
C GLY A 103 13.64 1.48 -5.17
N ARG A 104 14.32 2.17 -4.24
CA ARG A 104 15.32 1.56 -3.35
C ARG A 104 14.65 1.08 -2.08
N GLY A 105 14.84 -0.20 -1.71
CA GLY A 105 14.35 -0.79 -0.48
C GLY A 105 15.33 -0.61 0.69
N GLU A 106 14.83 -0.10 1.83
CA GLU A 106 15.60 0.04 3.07
C GLU A 106 14.77 -0.50 4.25
N ALA A 107 15.28 -1.55 4.91
CA ALA A 107 14.61 -2.13 6.05
C ALA A 107 14.77 -1.25 7.30
N MET A 108 13.68 -1.02 8.02
CA MET A 108 13.62 -0.15 9.18
C MET A 108 12.79 -0.82 10.29
N VAL A 109 13.15 -0.58 11.55
CA VAL A 109 12.31 -0.98 12.68
C VAL A 109 10.97 -0.23 12.61
N LEU A 110 9.86 -0.91 12.90
CA LEU A 110 8.54 -0.28 12.93
C LEU A 110 8.51 0.89 13.92
N THR A 111 7.97 2.01 13.46
CA THR A 111 7.58 3.10 14.35
C THR A 111 6.35 2.71 15.18
N ASP A 112 6.10 3.43 16.28
CA ASP A 112 4.91 3.19 17.12
C ASP A 112 3.61 3.35 16.30
N ARG A 113 3.58 4.30 15.37
CA ARG A 113 2.41 4.51 14.50
C ARG A 113 2.19 3.36 13.51
N GLU A 114 3.25 2.86 12.90
CA GLU A 114 3.17 1.70 12.01
C GLU A 114 2.71 0.46 12.77
N ARG A 115 3.20 0.27 13.98
CA ARG A 115 2.79 -0.81 14.88
C ARG A 115 1.32 -0.70 15.28
N GLU A 116 0.88 0.51 15.65
CA GLU A 116 -0.53 0.79 15.98
C GLU A 116 -1.46 0.43 14.81
N ILE A 117 -1.16 0.91 13.59
CA ILE A 117 -1.95 0.62 12.38
C ILE A 117 -1.97 -0.88 12.11
N SER A 118 -0.82 -1.54 12.17
CA SER A 118 -0.69 -2.96 11.86
C SER A 118 -1.41 -3.84 12.87
N ASN A 119 -1.34 -3.54 14.16
CA ASN A 119 -2.05 -4.28 15.20
C ASN A 119 -3.57 -4.09 15.10
N ALA A 120 -4.03 -2.87 14.81
CA ALA A 120 -5.46 -2.59 14.66
C ALA A 120 -6.09 -3.36 13.50
N LEU A 121 -5.35 -3.56 12.40
CA LEU A 121 -5.83 -4.27 11.22
C LEU A 121 -5.54 -5.77 11.28
N GLY A 122 -4.43 -6.16 11.88
CA GLY A 122 -3.93 -7.54 11.85
C GLY A 122 -4.95 -8.54 12.37
N GLN A 123 -5.54 -8.27 13.52
CA GLN A 123 -6.57 -9.11 14.15
C GLN A 123 -7.80 -9.30 13.24
N GLU A 124 -8.28 -8.21 12.65
CA GLU A 124 -9.44 -8.24 11.76
C GLU A 124 -9.15 -8.99 10.45
N LEU A 125 -7.95 -8.82 9.90
CA LEU A 125 -7.53 -9.47 8.65
C LEU A 125 -7.30 -10.97 8.88
N SER A 126 -6.67 -11.37 9.99
CA SER A 126 -6.50 -12.77 10.36
C SER A 126 -7.85 -13.47 10.59
N ALA A 127 -8.80 -12.82 11.28
CA ALA A 127 -10.15 -13.35 11.46
C ALA A 127 -10.91 -13.59 10.14
N LYS A 128 -10.50 -12.92 9.06
CA LYS A 128 -11.01 -13.13 7.69
C LYS A 128 -10.23 -14.22 6.91
N GLY A 129 -9.28 -14.89 7.54
CA GLY A 129 -8.45 -15.94 6.94
C GLY A 129 -7.29 -15.40 6.09
N LEU A 130 -6.95 -14.13 6.23
CA LEU A 130 -5.85 -13.50 5.50
C LEU A 130 -4.54 -13.67 6.30
N LEU A 131 -3.86 -14.79 6.09
CA LEU A 131 -2.64 -15.15 6.84
C LEU A 131 -1.43 -14.28 6.49
N LEU A 132 -1.36 -13.76 5.28
CA LEU A 132 -0.26 -12.92 4.82
C LEU A 132 -0.81 -11.66 4.17
N VAL A 133 -0.52 -10.50 4.75
CA VAL A 133 -0.96 -9.20 4.27
C VAL A 133 0.21 -8.22 4.24
N GLY A 134 0.25 -7.38 3.20
CA GLY A 134 1.16 -6.23 3.11
C GLY A 134 0.39 -4.92 3.29
N LEU A 135 0.76 -4.15 4.31
CA LEU A 135 0.22 -2.81 4.53
C LEU A 135 1.21 -1.79 3.97
N ASP A 136 0.72 -0.86 3.16
CA ASP A 136 1.53 0.23 2.66
C ASP A 136 1.20 1.51 3.42
N ILE A 137 2.24 2.12 4.02
CA ILE A 137 2.12 3.26 4.94
C ILE A 137 3.04 4.38 4.49
N ILE A 138 2.48 5.57 4.28
CA ILE A 138 3.23 6.79 3.99
C ILE A 138 3.07 7.76 5.17
N GLY A 139 4.16 8.02 5.88
CA GLY A 139 4.11 8.80 7.11
C GLY A 139 3.22 8.13 8.14
N ASP A 140 2.10 8.77 8.49
CA ASP A 140 1.18 8.31 9.55
C ASP A 140 -0.09 7.66 8.98
N TYR A 141 -0.15 7.41 7.66
CA TYR A 141 -1.36 7.01 6.95
C TYR A 141 -1.20 5.70 6.20
N LEU A 142 -2.15 4.79 6.42
CA LEU A 142 -2.35 3.63 5.57
C LEU A 142 -2.82 4.08 4.18
N THR A 143 -2.18 3.59 3.14
CA THR A 143 -2.50 3.92 1.74
C THR A 143 -3.02 2.74 0.96
N GLU A 144 -2.65 1.50 1.36
CA GLU A 144 -3.03 0.28 0.64
C GLU A 144 -2.97 -0.95 1.54
N ILE A 145 -3.83 -1.93 1.28
CA ILE A 145 -3.81 -3.27 1.88
C ILE A 145 -3.66 -4.28 0.75
N ASN A 146 -2.56 -5.02 0.76
CA ASN A 146 -2.22 -6.00 -0.27
C ASN A 146 -2.46 -7.41 0.29
N VAL A 147 -3.42 -8.14 -0.30
CA VAL A 147 -3.85 -9.46 0.18
C VAL A 147 -3.45 -10.62 -0.74
N THR A 148 -2.86 -10.32 -1.90
CA THR A 148 -2.40 -11.33 -2.85
C THR A 148 -0.88 -11.27 -2.99
N SER A 149 -0.19 -12.24 -2.40
CA SER A 149 1.26 -12.43 -2.50
C SER A 149 2.09 -11.14 -2.29
N PRO A 150 1.92 -10.42 -1.16
CA PRO A 150 2.72 -9.23 -0.91
C PRO A 150 4.21 -9.58 -0.86
N THR A 151 5.03 -8.74 -1.47
CA THR A 151 6.49 -8.88 -1.53
C THR A 151 7.18 -8.26 -0.31
N CYS A 152 8.51 -8.30 -0.28
CA CYS A 152 9.44 -7.69 0.69
C CYS A 152 9.90 -8.61 1.83
N MET A 153 9.52 -9.88 1.90
CA MET A 153 10.03 -10.82 2.91
C MET A 153 11.55 -10.96 2.82
N ARG A 154 12.04 -11.17 1.60
CA ARG A 154 13.46 -11.43 1.33
C ARG A 154 14.30 -10.19 1.61
N GLU A 155 13.86 -9.04 1.13
CA GLU A 155 14.57 -7.77 1.33
C GLU A 155 14.70 -7.41 2.82
N ILE A 156 13.66 -7.70 3.63
CA ILE A 156 13.70 -7.50 5.08
C ILE A 156 14.68 -8.50 5.71
N GLN A 157 14.58 -9.78 5.37
CA GLN A 157 15.47 -10.82 5.90
C GLN A 157 16.93 -10.54 5.57
N ASP A 158 17.25 -10.22 4.30
CA ASP A 158 18.62 -9.97 3.85
C ASP A 158 19.28 -8.78 4.59
N GLN A 159 18.48 -7.77 4.95
CA GLN A 159 18.98 -6.56 5.62
C GLN A 159 18.99 -6.62 7.14
N THR A 160 18.09 -7.41 7.75
CA THR A 160 17.90 -7.41 9.20
C THR A 160 18.30 -8.73 9.89
N GLY A 161 18.40 -9.82 9.12
CA GLY A 161 18.56 -11.17 9.64
C GLY A 161 17.27 -11.77 10.25
N PHE A 162 16.15 -11.03 10.26
CA PHE A 162 14.87 -11.55 10.76
C PHE A 162 14.26 -12.49 9.71
N ASP A 163 13.99 -13.74 10.12
CA ASP A 163 13.48 -14.79 9.24
C ASP A 163 11.97 -14.67 9.01
N VAL A 164 11.58 -13.76 8.13
CA VAL A 164 10.17 -13.53 7.76
C VAL A 164 9.53 -14.76 7.13
N PRO A 165 10.20 -15.47 6.18
CA PRO A 165 9.69 -16.74 5.64
C PRO A 165 9.38 -17.77 6.72
N LYS A 166 10.28 -17.93 7.71
CA LYS A 166 10.03 -18.86 8.81
C LYS A 166 8.78 -18.50 9.60
N MET A 167 8.62 -17.23 9.97
CA MET A 167 7.42 -16.75 10.68
C MET A 167 6.14 -17.10 9.90
N PHE A 168 6.16 -17.00 8.57
CA PHE A 168 5.01 -17.36 7.73
C PHE A 168 4.75 -18.86 7.67
N ILE A 169 5.79 -19.67 7.53
CA ILE A 169 5.66 -21.14 7.52
C ILE A 169 5.18 -21.65 8.87
N ASP A 170 5.74 -21.17 9.98
CA ASP A 170 5.30 -21.54 11.35
C ASP A 170 3.80 -21.23 11.54
N SER A 171 3.32 -20.10 10.99
CA SER A 171 1.89 -19.76 11.02
C SER A 171 1.03 -20.76 10.23
N ILE A 172 1.48 -21.17 9.04
CA ILE A 172 0.76 -22.18 8.23
C ILE A 172 0.71 -23.51 8.97
N GLU A 173 1.84 -23.98 9.51
CA GLU A 173 1.93 -25.26 10.25
C GLU A 173 0.99 -25.26 11.45
N LYS A 174 0.93 -24.17 12.21
CA LYS A 174 -0.01 -23.97 13.33
C LYS A 174 -1.46 -24.18 12.88
N HIS A 175 -1.88 -23.52 11.79
CA HIS A 175 -3.25 -23.62 11.28
C HIS A 175 -3.60 -25.01 10.70
N ILE A 176 -2.62 -25.78 10.25
CA ILE A 176 -2.82 -27.17 9.81
C ILE A 176 -2.97 -28.09 11.05
N GLY A 177 -2.07 -27.95 12.05
CA GLY A 177 -2.09 -28.78 13.26
C GLY A 177 -3.31 -28.54 14.16
N GLU A 178 -3.96 -27.39 14.10
CA GLU A 178 -5.20 -27.11 14.82
C GLU A 178 -6.47 -27.77 14.19
N LYS A 179 -6.33 -28.35 12.99
CA LYS A 179 -7.43 -29.03 12.27
C LYS A 179 -7.42 -30.55 12.41
N GLU A 180 -6.43 -31.12 13.09
CA GLU A 180 -6.38 -32.54 13.47
C GLU A 180 -6.90 -32.74 14.91
#